data_3e86e3c5a1c6d4f4bf290eeeffb8a326
#
_entry.id   3e86e3c5a1c6d4f4bf290eeeffb8a326
#
_cell.length_a   1.000
_cell.length_b   1.000
_cell.length_c   1.000
_cell.angle_alpha   90.00
_cell.angle_beta   90.00
_cell.angle_gamma   90.00
#
_symmetry.space_group_name_H-M   'P 1'
#
loop_
_entity.id
_entity.type
_entity.pdbx_description
1 polymer ?
#
loop_
_entity_poly.entity_id
_entity_poly.type
_entity_poly.pdbx_seq_one_letter_code
_entity_poly.pdbx_strand_id
1 'polypeptide(L)'
;MAARAEAGPCAACGAQNAADHNFCKNCGNPLGTEESSGELKLNFAERMRDRCLETLKTAPDNARAHIDLGLAYYHLGQTGNATRAFERCLQLEDAYPAAHFQLALCHYRRGAMGECAQAARKAIELNPSSAPAHFRLAIALFHQARLDEAARAFERTIAVDPEYVIAWYHLGVIRERQKNVDNAIACFEKVVEANPDDASAHYHLGLCYEHQGKDGLAISALSRALELDPSDTAAAAALQELQR
;
A
#
# COMPACT_ATOMS: atom_id res chain seq x y z
N MET A 1 -26.17 6.52 -28.66
CA MET A 1 -25.07 5.64 -28.24
C MET A 1 -23.87 6.53 -27.92
N ALA A 2 -23.66 6.86 -26.66
CA ALA A 2 -22.47 7.63 -26.28
C ALA A 2 -21.25 6.70 -26.38
N ALA A 3 -20.22 7.11 -27.11
CA ALA A 3 -18.95 6.42 -27.20
C ALA A 3 -18.39 6.29 -25.77
N ARG A 4 -18.18 5.06 -25.31
CA ARG A 4 -17.44 4.81 -24.05
C ARG A 4 -16.02 5.31 -24.30
N ALA A 5 -15.56 6.19 -23.42
CA ALA A 5 -14.19 6.68 -23.44
C ALA A 5 -13.21 5.48 -23.45
N GLU A 6 -12.14 5.60 -24.23
CA GLU A 6 -11.08 4.59 -24.29
C GLU A 6 -10.51 4.35 -22.88
N ALA A 7 -10.19 3.08 -22.59
CA ALA A 7 -9.56 2.70 -21.34
C ALA A 7 -8.26 3.47 -21.16
N GLY A 8 -8.16 4.20 -20.05
CA GLY A 8 -6.98 4.97 -19.69
C GLY A 8 -6.20 4.34 -18.52
N PRO A 9 -4.99 4.85 -18.24
CA PRO A 9 -4.25 4.46 -17.05
C PRO A 9 -5.00 4.89 -15.79
N CYS A 10 -4.94 4.07 -14.73
CA CYS A 10 -5.48 4.43 -13.42
C CYS A 10 -4.70 5.61 -12.84
N ALA A 11 -5.39 6.67 -12.44
CA ALA A 11 -4.78 7.86 -11.86
C ALA A 11 -4.00 7.58 -10.55
N ALA A 12 -4.35 6.50 -9.83
CA ALA A 12 -3.71 6.16 -8.56
C ALA A 12 -2.48 5.26 -8.67
N CYS A 13 -2.39 4.41 -9.72
CA CYS A 13 -1.31 3.43 -9.83
C CYS A 13 -0.79 3.21 -11.26
N GLY A 14 -1.23 4.01 -12.23
CA GLY A 14 -0.78 3.94 -13.63
C GLY A 14 -1.22 2.70 -14.42
N ALA A 15 -1.86 1.71 -13.80
CA ALA A 15 -2.21 0.47 -14.47
C ALA A 15 -3.22 0.68 -15.59
N GLN A 16 -2.94 0.12 -16.77
CA GLN A 16 -3.88 0.12 -17.90
C GLN A 16 -5.09 -0.77 -17.58
N ASN A 17 -6.28 -0.26 -17.86
CA ASN A 17 -7.53 -0.95 -17.56
C ASN A 17 -8.39 -1.03 -18.84
N ALA A 18 -9.21 -2.07 -18.95
CA ALA A 18 -10.17 -2.19 -20.05
C ALA A 18 -11.34 -1.21 -19.88
N ALA A 19 -11.98 -0.81 -20.99
CA ALA A 19 -13.04 0.20 -21.00
C ALA A 19 -14.30 -0.19 -20.20
N ASP A 20 -14.49 -1.45 -19.94
CA ASP A 20 -15.59 -2.00 -19.14
C ASP A 20 -15.26 -2.12 -17.63
N HIS A 21 -14.03 -1.79 -17.23
CA HIS A 21 -13.65 -1.80 -15.83
C HIS A 21 -14.24 -0.60 -15.07
N ASN A 22 -14.95 -0.85 -13.97
CA ASN A 22 -15.44 0.19 -13.07
C ASN A 22 -14.40 0.55 -12.00
N PHE A 23 -13.48 -0.38 -11.72
CA PHE A 23 -12.39 -0.22 -10.77
C PHE A 23 -11.08 -0.69 -11.40
N CYS A 24 -9.98 -0.12 -10.95
CA CYS A 24 -8.65 -0.51 -11.40
C CYS A 24 -8.36 -1.96 -11.02
N LYS A 25 -7.96 -2.77 -12.01
CA LYS A 25 -7.60 -4.18 -11.83
C LYS A 25 -6.40 -4.40 -10.90
N ASN A 26 -5.56 -3.37 -10.71
CA ASN A 26 -4.34 -3.47 -9.90
C ASN A 26 -4.55 -2.96 -8.47
N CYS A 27 -5.15 -1.78 -8.27
CA CYS A 27 -5.28 -1.17 -6.94
C CYS A 27 -6.72 -1.06 -6.44
N GLY A 28 -7.72 -1.40 -7.25
CA GLY A 28 -9.13 -1.33 -6.90
C GLY A 28 -9.71 0.08 -6.83
N ASN A 29 -8.97 1.12 -7.22
CA ASN A 29 -9.51 2.48 -7.26
C ASN A 29 -10.60 2.59 -8.33
N PRO A 30 -11.68 3.36 -8.07
CA PRO A 30 -12.70 3.65 -9.07
C PRO A 30 -12.10 4.31 -10.31
N LEU A 31 -12.54 3.87 -11.50
CA LEU A 31 -12.13 4.42 -12.79
C LEU A 31 -13.22 5.37 -13.32
N GLY A 32 -12.80 6.52 -13.87
CA GLY A 32 -13.72 7.47 -14.50
C GLY A 32 -14.39 8.46 -13.54
N THR A 33 -13.86 8.65 -12.35
CA THR A 33 -14.25 9.74 -11.45
C THR A 33 -13.15 10.80 -11.46
N GLU A 34 -13.35 11.88 -12.20
CA GLU A 34 -12.62 13.12 -11.99
C GLU A 34 -12.90 13.60 -10.55
N GLU A 35 -11.86 14.05 -9.85
CA GLU A 35 -11.83 14.68 -8.53
C GLU A 35 -13.18 14.79 -7.82
N SER A 36 -13.56 13.77 -7.07
CA SER A 36 -14.80 13.82 -6.31
C SER A 36 -14.51 13.86 -4.81
N SER A 37 -15.18 14.79 -4.13
CA SER A 37 -15.29 14.82 -2.67
C SER A 37 -15.63 13.41 -2.13
N GLY A 38 -15.29 13.12 -0.87
CA GLY A 38 -15.55 11.80 -0.25
C GLY A 38 -17.01 11.34 -0.42
N GLU A 39 -17.95 12.28 -0.44
CA GLU A 39 -19.39 12.03 -0.61
C GLU A 39 -19.74 11.51 -2.03
N LEU A 40 -19.11 12.04 -3.08
CA LEU A 40 -19.29 11.54 -4.46
C LEU A 40 -18.71 10.14 -4.66
N LYS A 41 -17.60 9.81 -3.99
CA LYS A 41 -17.02 8.45 -3.99
C LYS A 41 -17.94 7.46 -3.29
N LEU A 42 -18.55 7.85 -2.18
CA LEU A 42 -19.50 7.03 -1.43
C LEU A 42 -20.74 6.73 -2.30
N ASN A 43 -21.35 7.76 -2.90
CA ASN A 43 -22.48 7.61 -3.81
C ASN A 43 -22.16 6.74 -5.03
N PHE A 44 -20.92 6.77 -5.52
CA PHE A 44 -20.49 5.89 -6.61
C PHE A 44 -20.45 4.43 -6.15
N ALA A 45 -19.85 4.17 -4.98
CA ALA A 45 -19.73 2.81 -4.43
C ALA A 45 -21.12 2.20 -4.12
N GLU A 46 -22.06 3.00 -3.61
CA GLU A 46 -23.44 2.56 -3.38
C GLU A 46 -24.14 2.18 -4.68
N ARG A 47 -24.10 3.03 -5.70
CA ARG A 47 -24.68 2.73 -7.02
C ARG A 47 -24.06 1.49 -7.67
N MET A 48 -22.73 1.32 -7.52
CA MET A 48 -22.05 0.13 -8.03
C MET A 48 -22.48 -1.13 -7.31
N ARG A 49 -22.59 -1.09 -5.96
CA ARG A 49 -23.13 -2.18 -5.16
C ARG A 49 -24.51 -2.60 -5.67
N ASP A 50 -25.44 -1.65 -5.81
CA ASP A 50 -26.82 -1.91 -6.19
C ASP A 50 -26.91 -2.49 -7.62
N ARG A 51 -26.10 -1.96 -8.55
CA ARG A 51 -25.99 -2.49 -9.90
C ARG A 51 -25.44 -3.91 -9.95
N CYS A 52 -24.40 -4.20 -9.14
CA CYS A 52 -23.82 -5.54 -9.05
C CYS A 52 -24.84 -6.53 -8.46
N LEU A 53 -25.56 -6.13 -7.41
CA LEU A 53 -26.61 -6.97 -6.82
C LEU A 53 -27.73 -7.29 -7.82
N GLU A 54 -28.14 -6.32 -8.64
CA GLU A 54 -29.13 -6.57 -9.70
C GLU A 54 -28.59 -7.53 -10.78
N THR A 55 -27.35 -7.34 -11.20
CA THR A 55 -26.70 -8.26 -12.16
C THR A 55 -26.65 -9.69 -11.60
N LEU A 56 -26.32 -9.86 -10.32
CA LEU A 56 -26.20 -11.17 -9.67
C LEU A 56 -27.54 -11.87 -9.45
N LYS A 57 -28.68 -11.18 -9.52
CA LYS A 57 -30.01 -11.83 -9.53
C LYS A 57 -30.23 -12.65 -10.80
N THR A 58 -29.71 -12.18 -11.93
CA THR A 58 -29.88 -12.85 -13.23
C THR A 58 -28.69 -13.73 -13.61
N ALA A 59 -27.50 -13.43 -13.09
CA ALA A 59 -26.25 -14.13 -13.36
C ALA A 59 -25.46 -14.36 -12.05
N PRO A 60 -25.89 -15.29 -11.17
CA PRO A 60 -25.30 -15.48 -9.85
C PRO A 60 -23.84 -15.96 -9.87
N ASP A 61 -23.40 -16.59 -10.97
CA ASP A 61 -22.04 -17.09 -11.16
C ASP A 61 -21.15 -16.15 -12.00
N ASN A 62 -21.50 -14.87 -12.05
CA ASN A 62 -20.67 -13.87 -12.72
C ASN A 62 -19.52 -13.42 -11.80
N ALA A 63 -18.32 -14.02 -11.96
CA ALA A 63 -17.13 -13.73 -11.18
C ALA A 63 -16.77 -12.23 -11.22
N ARG A 64 -16.94 -11.58 -12.40
CA ARG A 64 -16.71 -10.15 -12.57
C ARG A 64 -17.65 -9.30 -11.70
N ALA A 65 -18.92 -9.63 -11.65
CA ALA A 65 -19.87 -8.91 -10.81
C ALA A 65 -19.56 -9.09 -9.32
N HIS A 66 -19.05 -10.25 -8.91
CA HIS A 66 -18.63 -10.49 -7.53
C HIS A 66 -17.40 -9.67 -7.14
N ILE A 67 -16.38 -9.49 -8.02
CA ILE A 67 -15.23 -8.65 -7.69
C ILE A 67 -15.65 -7.17 -7.61
N ASP A 68 -16.46 -6.67 -8.55
CA ASP A 68 -16.94 -5.30 -8.54
C ASP A 68 -17.82 -5.02 -7.30
N LEU A 69 -18.64 -6.00 -6.87
CA LEU A 69 -19.41 -5.94 -5.63
C LEU A 69 -18.50 -5.88 -4.41
N GLY A 70 -17.46 -6.71 -4.38
CA GLY A 70 -16.45 -6.71 -3.31
C GLY A 70 -15.75 -5.36 -3.19
N LEU A 71 -15.35 -4.76 -4.31
CA LEU A 71 -14.75 -3.43 -4.35
C LEU A 71 -15.72 -2.35 -3.86
N ALA A 72 -16.98 -2.40 -4.28
CA ALA A 72 -17.99 -1.48 -3.78
C ALA A 72 -18.15 -1.58 -2.26
N TYR A 73 -18.28 -2.80 -1.70
CA TYR A 73 -18.35 -3.00 -0.25
C TYR A 73 -17.07 -2.55 0.48
N TYR A 74 -15.90 -2.76 -0.12
CA TYR A 74 -14.63 -2.32 0.47
C TYR A 74 -14.56 -0.79 0.61
N HIS A 75 -14.99 -0.04 -0.42
CA HIS A 75 -15.04 1.42 -0.40
C HIS A 75 -16.14 1.95 0.55
N LEU A 76 -17.20 1.20 0.77
CA LEU A 76 -18.24 1.48 1.77
C LEU A 76 -17.80 1.13 3.22
N GLY A 77 -16.58 0.65 3.43
CA GLY A 77 -16.11 0.21 4.75
C GLY A 77 -16.67 -1.13 5.22
N GLN A 78 -17.50 -1.79 4.40
CA GLN A 78 -18.17 -3.05 4.72
C GLN A 78 -17.24 -4.23 4.47
N THR A 79 -16.12 -4.29 5.19
CA THR A 79 -15.01 -5.25 4.95
C THR A 79 -15.47 -6.72 4.97
N GLY A 80 -16.41 -7.08 5.85
CA GLY A 80 -16.93 -8.45 5.91
C GLY A 80 -17.73 -8.85 4.66
N ASN A 81 -18.53 -7.93 4.10
CA ASN A 81 -19.28 -8.16 2.86
C ASN A 81 -18.30 -8.21 1.67
N ALA A 82 -17.29 -7.34 1.66
CA ALA A 82 -16.24 -7.33 0.65
C ALA A 82 -15.50 -8.67 0.61
N THR A 83 -15.08 -9.20 1.77
CA THR A 83 -14.41 -10.50 1.89
C THR A 83 -15.25 -11.60 1.24
N ARG A 84 -16.53 -11.72 1.63
CA ARG A 84 -17.43 -12.75 1.06
C ARG A 84 -17.60 -12.64 -0.46
N ALA A 85 -17.68 -11.41 -0.98
CA ALA A 85 -17.81 -11.19 -2.42
C ALA A 85 -16.53 -11.60 -3.17
N PHE A 86 -15.34 -11.26 -2.64
CA PHE A 86 -14.07 -11.70 -3.23
C PHE A 86 -13.88 -13.22 -3.14
N GLU A 87 -14.22 -13.84 -2.01
CA GLU A 87 -14.20 -15.31 -1.86
C GLU A 87 -15.12 -15.98 -2.87
N ARG A 88 -16.31 -15.43 -3.10
CA ARG A 88 -17.23 -15.98 -4.12
C ARG A 88 -16.68 -15.83 -5.54
N CYS A 89 -16.05 -14.69 -5.85
CA CYS A 89 -15.31 -14.52 -7.11
C CYS A 89 -14.27 -15.61 -7.30
N LEU A 90 -13.45 -15.90 -6.27
CA LEU A 90 -12.40 -16.90 -6.33
C LEU A 90 -12.87 -18.34 -6.35
N GLN A 91 -14.07 -18.63 -5.82
CA GLN A 91 -14.72 -19.94 -5.99
C GLN A 91 -15.13 -20.18 -7.45
N LEU A 92 -15.45 -19.12 -8.18
CA LEU A 92 -15.85 -19.19 -9.59
C LEU A 92 -14.64 -19.14 -10.52
N GLU A 93 -13.64 -18.34 -10.18
CA GLU A 93 -12.42 -18.12 -10.95
C GLU A 93 -11.22 -17.90 -10.01
N ASP A 94 -10.52 -18.98 -9.65
CA ASP A 94 -9.40 -18.93 -8.70
C ASP A 94 -8.20 -18.10 -9.22
N ALA A 95 -7.98 -18.09 -10.53
CA ALA A 95 -6.89 -17.36 -11.17
C ALA A 95 -7.17 -15.85 -11.36
N TYR A 96 -7.70 -15.18 -10.33
CA TYR A 96 -8.01 -13.75 -10.37
C TYR A 96 -7.08 -12.94 -9.45
N PRO A 97 -5.92 -12.42 -9.96
CA PRO A 97 -4.92 -11.76 -9.10
C PRO A 97 -5.47 -10.61 -8.28
N ALA A 98 -6.36 -9.80 -8.89
CA ALA A 98 -6.96 -8.65 -8.20
C ALA A 98 -7.83 -9.08 -7.03
N ALA A 99 -8.58 -10.19 -7.12
CA ALA A 99 -9.41 -10.67 -6.02
C ALA A 99 -8.56 -11.13 -4.83
N HIS A 100 -7.46 -11.86 -5.07
CA HIS A 100 -6.51 -12.24 -4.03
C HIS A 100 -5.87 -11.01 -3.37
N PHE A 101 -5.47 -10.01 -4.16
CA PHE A 101 -4.92 -8.76 -3.61
C PHE A 101 -5.94 -8.01 -2.75
N GLN A 102 -7.20 -7.91 -3.19
CA GLN A 102 -8.25 -7.25 -2.43
C GLN A 102 -8.60 -8.00 -1.14
N LEU A 103 -8.55 -9.34 -1.16
CA LEU A 103 -8.66 -10.14 0.06
C LEU A 103 -7.51 -9.82 1.03
N ALA A 104 -6.27 -9.67 0.54
CA ALA A 104 -5.16 -9.28 1.39
C ALA A 104 -5.41 -7.91 2.05
N LEU A 105 -6.00 -6.94 1.33
CA LEU A 105 -6.39 -5.64 1.90
C LEU A 105 -7.49 -5.79 2.97
N CYS A 106 -8.48 -6.64 2.73
CA CYS A 106 -9.55 -6.92 3.69
C CYS A 106 -9.00 -7.55 4.98
N HIS A 107 -8.11 -8.54 4.85
CA HIS A 107 -7.47 -9.20 5.99
C HIS A 107 -6.57 -8.23 6.77
N TYR A 108 -5.82 -7.38 6.08
CA TYR A 108 -5.02 -6.33 6.72
C TYR A 108 -5.88 -5.39 7.58
N ARG A 109 -7.00 -4.89 7.04
CA ARG A 109 -7.94 -4.02 7.79
C ARG A 109 -8.51 -4.70 9.04
N ARG A 110 -8.63 -6.03 9.03
CA ARG A 110 -9.12 -6.82 10.15
C ARG A 110 -8.02 -7.24 11.14
N GLY A 111 -6.77 -6.87 10.90
CA GLY A 111 -5.63 -7.31 11.71
C GLY A 111 -5.22 -8.77 11.49
N ALA A 112 -5.78 -9.45 10.50
CA ALA A 112 -5.52 -10.86 10.18
C ALA A 112 -4.26 -10.98 9.30
N MET A 113 -3.08 -10.76 9.90
CA MET A 113 -1.81 -10.64 9.16
C MET A 113 -1.37 -11.95 8.52
N GLY A 114 -1.74 -13.10 9.08
CA GLY A 114 -1.47 -14.43 8.50
C GLY A 114 -2.18 -14.62 7.17
N GLU A 115 -3.49 -14.41 7.18
CA GLU A 115 -4.37 -14.50 6.00
C GLU A 115 -4.02 -13.42 4.97
N CYS A 116 -3.67 -12.21 5.43
CA CYS A 116 -3.19 -11.15 4.57
C CYS A 116 -1.95 -11.60 3.77
N ALA A 117 -0.95 -12.18 4.45
CA ALA A 117 0.26 -12.67 3.81
C ALA A 117 -0.03 -13.82 2.82
N GLN A 118 -0.94 -14.73 3.15
CA GLN A 118 -1.34 -15.83 2.25
C GLN A 118 -2.01 -15.29 0.99
N ALA A 119 -2.99 -14.41 1.13
CA ALA A 119 -3.70 -13.82 0.00
C ALA A 119 -2.75 -12.97 -0.89
N ALA A 120 -1.83 -12.21 -0.28
CA ALA A 120 -0.84 -11.45 -1.02
C ALA A 120 0.13 -12.36 -1.81
N ARG A 121 0.56 -13.51 -1.25
CA ARG A 121 1.38 -14.49 -1.98
C ARG A 121 0.64 -15.05 -3.19
N LYS A 122 -0.65 -15.38 -3.06
CA LYS A 122 -1.46 -15.84 -4.18
C LYS A 122 -1.58 -14.78 -5.28
N ALA A 123 -1.78 -13.52 -4.91
CA ALA A 123 -1.78 -12.42 -5.86
C ALA A 123 -0.43 -12.29 -6.60
N ILE A 124 0.70 -12.48 -5.91
CA ILE A 124 2.06 -12.44 -6.48
C ILE A 124 2.31 -13.64 -7.39
N GLU A 125 1.90 -14.85 -7.01
CA GLU A 125 2.02 -16.06 -7.85
C GLU A 125 1.36 -15.85 -9.22
N LEU A 126 0.19 -15.20 -9.24
CA LEU A 126 -0.57 -14.91 -10.46
C LEU A 126 -0.10 -13.65 -11.19
N ASN A 127 0.46 -12.68 -10.48
CA ASN A 127 1.01 -11.45 -11.04
C ASN A 127 2.30 -11.04 -10.31
N PRO A 128 3.47 -11.60 -10.70
CA PRO A 128 4.76 -11.33 -10.06
C PRO A 128 5.24 -9.87 -10.15
N SER A 129 4.70 -9.08 -11.08
CA SER A 129 5.05 -7.67 -11.26
C SER A 129 4.13 -6.70 -10.51
N SER A 130 3.35 -7.19 -9.53
CA SER A 130 2.50 -6.32 -8.71
C SER A 130 3.27 -5.76 -7.51
N ALA A 131 3.84 -4.55 -7.63
CA ALA A 131 4.47 -3.87 -6.50
C ALA A 131 3.53 -3.71 -5.29
N PRO A 132 2.23 -3.36 -5.45
CA PRO A 132 1.30 -3.30 -4.32
C PRO A 132 1.11 -4.64 -3.60
N ALA A 133 1.13 -5.77 -4.32
CA ALA A 133 1.00 -7.09 -3.69
C ALA A 133 2.27 -7.47 -2.89
N HIS A 134 3.46 -7.21 -3.43
CA HIS A 134 4.73 -7.38 -2.71
C HIS A 134 4.78 -6.49 -1.46
N PHE A 135 4.39 -5.23 -1.58
CA PHE A 135 4.31 -4.31 -0.46
C PHE A 135 3.33 -4.82 0.62
N ARG A 136 2.16 -5.30 0.22
CA ARG A 136 1.18 -5.84 1.18
C ARG A 136 1.68 -7.07 1.91
N LEU A 137 2.39 -7.96 1.20
CA LEU A 137 3.07 -9.10 1.82
C LEU A 137 4.12 -8.62 2.83
N ALA A 138 4.94 -7.63 2.45
CA ALA A 138 5.99 -7.08 3.30
C ALA A 138 5.43 -6.50 4.60
N ILE A 139 4.37 -5.69 4.52
CA ILE A 139 3.69 -5.12 5.70
C ILE A 139 3.13 -6.23 6.59
N ALA A 140 2.47 -7.24 6.02
CA ALA A 140 1.93 -8.34 6.81
C ALA A 140 3.03 -9.13 7.55
N LEU A 141 4.17 -9.37 6.91
CA LEU A 141 5.34 -10.03 7.49
C LEU A 141 6.01 -9.15 8.57
N PHE A 142 6.09 -7.84 8.34
CA PHE A 142 6.61 -6.88 9.31
C PHE A 142 5.81 -6.90 10.62
N HIS A 143 4.48 -6.87 10.52
CA HIS A 143 3.60 -6.98 11.70
C HIS A 143 3.67 -8.34 12.40
N GLN A 144 4.12 -9.40 11.71
CA GLN A 144 4.41 -10.71 12.32
C GLN A 144 5.82 -10.81 12.91
N ALA A 145 6.58 -9.71 12.94
CA ALA A 145 7.99 -9.65 13.35
C ALA A 145 8.93 -10.55 12.52
N ARG A 146 8.53 -10.96 11.31
CA ARG A 146 9.33 -11.75 10.36
C ARG A 146 10.20 -10.81 9.52
N LEU A 147 11.13 -10.10 10.19
CA LEU A 147 11.84 -8.94 9.62
C LEU A 147 12.65 -9.28 8.36
N ASP A 148 13.33 -10.44 8.31
CA ASP A 148 14.13 -10.82 7.15
C ASP A 148 13.28 -11.10 5.91
N GLU A 149 12.10 -11.70 6.10
CA GLU A 149 11.17 -11.95 5.01
C GLU A 149 10.47 -10.67 4.58
N ALA A 150 10.14 -9.78 5.53
CA ALA A 150 9.59 -8.47 5.23
C ALA A 150 10.59 -7.63 4.40
N ALA A 151 11.87 -7.61 4.80
CA ALA A 151 12.91 -6.91 4.04
C ALA A 151 12.98 -7.40 2.59
N ARG A 152 13.05 -8.72 2.37
CA ARG A 152 13.05 -9.28 1.01
C ARG A 152 11.80 -8.90 0.21
N ALA A 153 10.64 -8.86 0.84
CA ALA A 153 9.41 -8.47 0.16
C ALA A 153 9.38 -6.96 -0.17
N PHE A 154 9.93 -6.08 0.70
CA PHE A 154 10.12 -4.66 0.37
C PHE A 154 11.15 -4.47 -0.75
N GLU A 155 12.26 -5.19 -0.73
CA GLU A 155 13.25 -5.18 -1.83
C GLU A 155 12.61 -5.60 -3.17
N ARG A 156 11.71 -6.60 -3.16
CA ARG A 156 10.95 -6.98 -4.35
C ARG A 156 9.98 -5.90 -4.80
N THR A 157 9.33 -5.19 -3.84
CA THR A 157 8.49 -4.02 -4.15
C THR A 157 9.29 -2.97 -4.91
N ILE A 158 10.46 -2.60 -4.38
CA ILE A 158 11.38 -1.61 -4.95
C ILE A 158 11.94 -2.05 -6.31
N ALA A 159 12.25 -3.34 -6.47
CA ALA A 159 12.73 -3.88 -7.74
C ALA A 159 11.68 -3.82 -8.85
N VAL A 160 10.39 -3.93 -8.50
CA VAL A 160 9.27 -3.81 -9.44
C VAL A 160 8.93 -2.34 -9.70
N ASP A 161 8.94 -1.53 -8.67
CA ASP A 161 8.60 -0.10 -8.70
C ASP A 161 9.57 0.70 -7.81
N PRO A 162 10.66 1.24 -8.37
CA PRO A 162 11.64 2.03 -7.63
C PRO A 162 11.06 3.32 -7.00
N GLU A 163 9.95 3.85 -7.55
CA GLU A 163 9.27 5.04 -7.05
C GLU A 163 8.33 4.74 -5.87
N TYR A 164 8.30 3.50 -5.39
CA TYR A 164 7.46 3.12 -4.23
C TYR A 164 8.11 3.59 -2.92
N VAL A 165 8.12 4.92 -2.71
CA VAL A 165 8.86 5.61 -1.62
C VAL A 165 8.62 5.01 -0.24
N ILE A 166 7.37 4.65 0.07
CA ILE A 166 7.02 4.06 1.37
C ILE A 166 7.67 2.68 1.61
N ALA A 167 8.04 1.95 0.55
CA ALA A 167 8.78 0.70 0.69
C ALA A 167 10.24 0.94 1.11
N TRP A 168 10.86 2.00 0.58
CA TRP A 168 12.19 2.44 1.04
C TRP A 168 12.19 2.81 2.52
N TYR A 169 11.17 3.55 2.98
CA TYR A 169 11.04 3.90 4.39
C TYR A 169 10.99 2.65 5.30
N HIS A 170 10.08 1.73 5.01
CA HIS A 170 9.95 0.51 5.81
C HIS A 170 11.19 -0.39 5.76
N LEU A 171 11.84 -0.49 4.60
CA LEU A 171 13.10 -1.22 4.47
C LEU A 171 14.19 -0.56 5.32
N GLY A 172 14.29 0.77 5.32
CA GLY A 172 15.20 1.53 6.17
C GLY A 172 15.00 1.22 7.65
N VAL A 173 13.76 1.25 8.13
CA VAL A 173 13.41 0.90 9.52
C VAL A 173 13.81 -0.54 9.88
N ILE A 174 13.65 -1.49 8.96
CA ILE A 174 14.10 -2.87 9.20
C ILE A 174 15.63 -2.92 9.26
N ARG A 175 16.34 -2.27 8.34
CA ARG A 175 17.81 -2.25 8.29
C ARG A 175 18.41 -1.60 9.53
N GLU A 176 17.81 -0.52 10.03
CA GLU A 176 18.16 0.11 11.31
C GLU A 176 18.02 -0.88 12.47
N ARG A 177 16.87 -1.56 12.61
CA ARG A 177 16.66 -2.59 13.64
C ARG A 177 17.64 -3.76 13.55
N GLN A 178 18.09 -4.10 12.34
CA GLN A 178 19.12 -5.11 12.09
C GLN A 178 20.55 -4.59 12.33
N LYS A 179 20.71 -3.33 12.76
CA LYS A 179 21.99 -2.63 12.91
C LYS A 179 22.81 -2.54 11.62
N ASN A 180 22.15 -2.64 10.48
CA ASN A 180 22.76 -2.43 9.18
C ASN A 180 22.61 -0.96 8.78
N VAL A 181 23.40 -0.12 9.45
CA VAL A 181 23.23 1.34 9.47
C VAL A 181 23.47 1.94 8.07
N ASP A 182 24.47 1.45 7.32
CA ASP A 182 24.77 1.98 5.98
C ASP A 182 23.60 1.78 5.01
N ASN A 183 22.99 0.59 5.02
CA ASN A 183 21.83 0.31 4.19
C ASN A 183 20.57 1.07 4.67
N ALA A 184 20.44 1.32 5.97
CA ALA A 184 19.35 2.14 6.50
C ALA A 184 19.46 3.59 6.00
N ILE A 185 20.66 4.19 6.06
CA ILE A 185 20.92 5.54 5.53
C ILE A 185 20.54 5.60 4.06
N ALA A 186 21.04 4.67 3.23
CA ALA A 186 20.74 4.66 1.80
C ALA A 186 19.24 4.59 1.51
N CYS A 187 18.48 3.86 2.32
CA CYS A 187 17.02 3.79 2.19
C CYS A 187 16.35 5.12 2.56
N PHE A 188 16.71 5.72 3.69
CA PHE A 188 16.12 7.00 4.12
C PHE A 188 16.54 8.17 3.23
N GLU A 189 17.76 8.16 2.66
CA GLU A 189 18.17 9.14 1.65
C GLU A 189 17.25 9.08 0.42
N LYS A 190 16.82 7.87 -0.02
CA LYS A 190 15.82 7.74 -1.10
C LYS A 190 14.46 8.32 -0.73
N VAL A 191 14.06 8.20 0.53
CA VAL A 191 12.82 8.83 1.01
C VAL A 191 12.93 10.36 0.97
N VAL A 192 14.02 10.92 1.49
CA VAL A 192 14.26 12.37 1.52
C VAL A 192 14.46 12.94 0.09
N GLU A 193 15.09 12.18 -0.82
CA GLU A 193 15.20 12.56 -2.23
C GLU A 193 13.82 12.71 -2.88
N ALA A 194 12.90 11.81 -2.59
CA ALA A 194 11.54 11.84 -3.12
C ALA A 194 10.62 12.81 -2.38
N ASN A 195 10.81 12.97 -1.08
CA ASN A 195 10.06 13.89 -0.22
C ASN A 195 10.99 14.59 0.78
N PRO A 196 11.56 15.76 0.44
CA PRO A 196 12.47 16.51 1.31
C PRO A 196 11.84 16.99 2.63
N ASP A 197 10.53 16.98 2.74
CA ASP A 197 9.77 17.41 3.93
C ASP A 197 9.25 16.24 4.76
N ASP A 198 9.82 15.04 4.62
CA ASP A 198 9.50 13.89 5.46
C ASP A 198 10.28 13.97 6.79
N ALA A 199 9.61 14.50 7.83
CA ALA A 199 10.20 14.62 9.18
C ALA A 199 10.68 13.29 9.75
N SER A 200 9.92 12.20 9.53
CA SER A 200 10.28 10.87 10.03
C SER A 200 11.55 10.33 9.38
N ALA A 201 11.72 10.54 8.06
CA ALA A 201 12.94 10.12 7.38
C ALA A 201 14.17 10.90 7.87
N HIS A 202 14.04 12.20 8.09
CA HIS A 202 15.12 13.01 8.68
C HIS A 202 15.47 12.59 10.11
N TYR A 203 14.47 12.25 10.93
CA TYR A 203 14.69 11.69 12.27
C TYR A 203 15.52 10.40 12.22
N HIS A 204 15.12 9.44 11.41
CA HIS A 204 15.82 8.16 11.26
C HIS A 204 17.23 8.33 10.69
N LEU A 205 17.44 9.26 9.73
CA LEU A 205 18.78 9.62 9.26
C LEU A 205 19.64 10.15 10.39
N GLY A 206 19.10 11.00 11.24
CA GLY A 206 19.79 11.53 12.41
C GLY A 206 20.28 10.42 13.33
N LEU A 207 19.41 9.47 13.69
CA LEU A 207 19.78 8.32 14.52
C LEU A 207 20.84 7.42 13.85
N CYS A 208 20.72 7.22 12.54
CA CYS A 208 21.69 6.44 11.79
C CYS A 208 23.07 7.11 11.76
N TYR A 209 23.14 8.43 11.57
CA TYR A 209 24.40 9.18 11.60
C TYR A 209 25.03 9.24 12.98
N GLU A 210 24.21 9.37 14.05
CA GLU A 210 24.66 9.24 15.44
C GLU A 210 25.33 7.89 15.69
N HIS A 211 24.69 6.80 15.25
CA HIS A 211 25.25 5.44 15.34
C HIS A 211 26.58 5.28 14.61
N GLN A 212 26.87 6.11 13.59
CA GLN A 212 28.15 6.15 12.88
C GLN A 212 29.17 7.09 13.53
N GLY A 213 28.80 7.81 14.60
CA GLY A 213 29.64 8.85 15.21
C GLY A 213 29.81 10.09 14.30
N LYS A 214 28.87 10.32 13.39
CA LYS A 214 28.85 11.47 12.49
C LYS A 214 27.98 12.58 13.07
N ASP A 215 28.36 13.10 14.24
CA ASP A 215 27.54 14.00 15.05
C ASP A 215 27.04 15.24 14.28
N GLY A 216 27.89 15.82 13.42
CA GLY A 216 27.50 16.99 12.62
C GLY A 216 26.35 16.70 11.65
N LEU A 217 26.34 15.52 11.02
CA LEU A 217 25.24 15.10 10.13
C LEU A 217 24.01 14.72 10.94
N ALA A 218 24.18 14.07 12.10
CA ALA A 218 23.10 13.71 13.01
C ALA A 218 22.36 14.97 13.50
N ILE A 219 23.10 15.99 13.98
CA ILE A 219 22.54 17.26 14.43
C ILE A 219 21.77 17.94 13.29
N SER A 220 22.34 17.98 12.08
CA SER A 220 21.67 18.59 10.92
C SER A 220 20.35 17.89 10.59
N ALA A 221 20.35 16.56 10.54
CA ALA A 221 19.17 15.77 10.21
C ALA A 221 18.07 15.88 11.30
N LEU A 222 18.45 15.79 12.59
CA LEU A 222 17.50 15.95 13.70
C LEU A 222 16.93 17.36 13.79
N SER A 223 17.75 18.39 13.52
CA SER A 223 17.27 19.77 13.45
C SER A 223 16.24 19.93 12.34
N ARG A 224 16.50 19.33 11.16
CA ARG A 224 15.53 19.37 10.05
C ARG A 224 14.22 18.64 10.40
N ALA A 225 14.30 17.48 11.08
CA ALA A 225 13.11 16.79 11.57
C ALA A 225 12.26 17.69 12.48
N LEU A 226 12.89 18.42 13.41
CA LEU A 226 12.21 19.35 14.32
C LEU A 226 11.70 20.62 13.65
N GLU A 227 12.33 21.10 12.59
CA GLU A 227 11.77 22.19 11.77
C GLU A 227 10.47 21.78 11.10
N LEU A 228 10.38 20.51 10.67
CA LEU A 228 9.22 19.96 9.97
C LEU A 228 8.14 19.52 10.95
N ASP A 229 8.51 18.90 12.08
CA ASP A 229 7.62 18.54 13.18
C ASP A 229 8.17 19.01 14.53
N PRO A 230 7.87 20.24 14.97
CA PRO A 230 8.32 20.77 16.26
C PRO A 230 7.78 20.01 17.49
N SER A 231 6.79 19.13 17.31
CA SER A 231 6.20 18.34 18.39
C SER A 231 6.87 16.98 18.60
N ASP A 232 7.84 16.60 17.76
CA ASP A 232 8.58 15.33 17.87
C ASP A 232 9.52 15.35 19.08
N THR A 233 9.04 14.81 20.20
CA THR A 233 9.79 14.72 21.46
C THR A 233 10.98 13.77 21.36
N ALA A 234 10.95 12.77 20.47
CA ALA A 234 12.04 11.82 20.30
C ALA A 234 13.22 12.48 19.55
N ALA A 235 12.93 13.23 18.50
CA ALA A 235 13.93 14.02 17.77
C ALA A 235 14.57 15.07 18.69
N ALA A 236 13.77 15.76 19.53
CA ALA A 236 14.26 16.76 20.46
C ALA A 236 15.20 16.14 21.53
N ALA A 237 14.85 14.95 22.06
CA ALA A 237 15.68 14.25 23.04
C ALA A 237 17.01 13.81 22.40
N ALA A 238 16.97 13.20 21.22
CA ALA A 238 18.19 12.77 20.52
C ALA A 238 19.12 13.96 20.19
N LEU A 239 18.58 15.08 19.72
CA LEU A 239 19.37 16.29 19.46
C LEU A 239 20.00 16.86 20.73
N GLN A 240 19.27 16.85 21.85
CA GLN A 240 19.80 17.32 23.14
C GLN A 240 20.94 16.43 23.66
N GLU A 241 20.89 15.14 23.43
CA GLU A 241 21.97 14.20 23.81
C GLU A 241 23.25 14.47 23.05
N LEU A 242 23.16 14.73 21.74
CA LEU A 242 24.30 15.04 20.88
C LEU A 242 24.95 16.41 21.16
N GLN A 243 24.24 17.32 21.83
CA GLN A 243 24.73 18.66 22.16
C GLN A 243 25.37 18.75 23.57
N ARG A 244 25.39 17.67 24.32
CA ARG A 244 26.02 17.60 25.67
C ARG A 244 27.48 17.24 25.61
#